data_8283783f94db5ec97cc5e23fb398dc3a
#
_entry.id   8283783f94db5ec97cc5e23fb398dc3a
#
_cell.length_a   1.000
_cell.length_b   1.000
_cell.length_c   1.000
_cell.angle_alpha   90.00
_cell.angle_beta   90.00
_cell.angle_gamma   90.00
#
_symmetry.space_group_name_H-M   'P 1'
#
loop_
_entity.id
_entity.type
_entity.pdbx_description
1 polymer ?
#
loop_
_entity_poly.entity_id
_entity_poly.type
_entity_poly.pdbx_seq_one_letter_code
_entity_poly.pdbx_strand_id
1 'polypeptide(L)'
;MIRAVFFDLYNTLAGFSPSRFEIQSAACSEFDIKVTPDGIVRGYALADAFMAEENSIRPLRTKSKSSSKIFFTQYEQLVLKGAGVEVTESQSWDIWLRIQSMTYDLARYDDVLPALDLLKSQGLALGMISNINRDAAELSESLGLTPYLDFTVTSSEIGFEKPHPAIFRAA
;
A
#
# COMPACT_ATOMS: atom_id res chain seq x y z
N MET A 1 -22.82 -9.70 -19.96
CA MET A 1 -21.89 -8.75 -20.59
C MET A 1 -21.29 -7.90 -19.47
N ILE A 2 -19.94 -7.79 -19.40
CA ILE A 2 -19.25 -6.91 -18.45
C ILE A 2 -19.54 -5.48 -18.84
N ARG A 3 -19.81 -4.60 -17.88
CA ARG A 3 -20.13 -3.18 -18.10
C ARG A 3 -19.19 -2.25 -17.34
N ALA A 4 -18.54 -2.74 -16.30
CA ALA A 4 -17.61 -1.96 -15.49
C ALA A 4 -16.42 -2.83 -15.05
N VAL A 5 -15.28 -2.17 -14.84
CA VAL A 5 -14.06 -2.76 -14.28
C VAL A 5 -13.63 -1.93 -13.07
N PHE A 6 -13.35 -2.61 -11.96
CA PHE A 6 -12.83 -2.00 -10.75
C PHE A 6 -11.40 -2.42 -10.54
N PHE A 7 -10.54 -1.45 -10.29
CA PHE A 7 -9.14 -1.67 -10.02
C PHE A 7 -8.82 -1.49 -8.53
N ASP A 8 -7.90 -2.28 -8.04
CA ASP A 8 -7.13 -1.91 -6.87
C ASP A 8 -6.07 -0.88 -7.26
N LEU A 9 -5.53 -0.15 -6.27
CA LEU A 9 -4.49 0.84 -6.51
C LEU A 9 -3.08 0.27 -6.38
N TYR A 10 -2.76 -0.18 -5.16
CA TYR A 10 -1.38 -0.50 -4.81
C TYR A 10 -0.93 -1.82 -5.44
N ASN A 11 0.22 -1.80 -6.13
CA ASN A 11 0.72 -2.89 -6.99
C ASN A 11 -0.20 -3.29 -8.15
N THR A 12 -1.18 -2.44 -8.48
CA THR A 12 -2.08 -2.61 -9.64
C THR A 12 -2.00 -1.41 -10.56
N LEU A 13 -2.37 -0.21 -10.11
CA LEU A 13 -2.27 1.03 -10.88
C LEU A 13 -1.05 1.86 -10.51
N ALA A 14 -0.55 1.72 -9.28
CA ALA A 14 0.58 2.50 -8.76
C ALA A 14 1.42 1.70 -7.77
N GLY A 15 2.67 2.10 -7.61
CA GLY A 15 3.58 1.62 -6.59
C GLY A 15 4.30 2.78 -5.90
N PHE A 16 5.07 2.48 -4.86
CA PHE A 16 5.92 3.50 -4.23
C PHE A 16 7.07 3.93 -5.13
N SER A 17 7.39 5.21 -5.09
CA SER A 17 8.58 5.80 -5.71
C SER A 17 9.30 6.70 -4.68
N PRO A 18 10.53 6.36 -4.27
CA PRO A 18 11.28 5.14 -4.59
C PRO A 18 10.52 3.84 -4.21
N SER A 19 10.92 2.72 -4.81
CA SER A 19 10.31 1.40 -4.56
C SER A 19 10.46 0.96 -3.10
N ARG A 20 9.62 0.04 -2.65
CA ARG A 20 9.75 -0.57 -1.30
C ARG A 20 11.17 -1.11 -1.05
N PHE A 21 11.79 -1.72 -2.05
CA PHE A 21 13.16 -2.21 -1.92
C PHE A 21 14.16 -1.08 -1.71
N GLU A 22 14.08 -0.01 -2.49
CA GLU A 22 15.01 1.12 -2.36
C GLU A 22 14.85 1.81 -1.01
N ILE A 23 13.62 2.05 -0.56
CA ILE A 23 13.31 2.62 0.75
C ILE A 23 13.88 1.73 1.86
N GLN A 24 13.56 0.45 1.85
CA GLN A 24 13.99 -0.51 2.86
C GLN A 24 15.51 -0.69 2.88
N SER A 25 16.12 -0.82 1.68
CA SER A 25 17.57 -0.97 1.55
C SER A 25 18.32 0.25 2.07
N ALA A 26 17.83 1.46 1.76
CA ALA A 26 18.41 2.69 2.26
C ALA A 26 18.33 2.78 3.79
N ALA A 27 17.17 2.48 4.38
CA ALA A 27 16.99 2.48 5.82
C ALA A 27 17.87 1.44 6.50
N CYS A 28 17.89 0.20 6.00
CA CYS A 28 18.69 -0.90 6.55
C CYS A 28 20.20 -0.64 6.47
N SER A 29 20.67 0.05 5.42
CA SER A 29 22.10 0.33 5.24
C SER A 29 22.68 1.21 6.35
N GLU A 30 21.88 2.05 6.99
CA GLU A 30 22.31 2.87 8.14
C GLU A 30 22.55 2.05 9.42
N PHE A 31 22.10 0.79 9.43
CA PHE A 31 22.29 -0.18 10.50
C PHE A 31 23.24 -1.32 10.10
N ASP A 32 24.03 -1.16 9.05
CA ASP A 32 24.91 -2.19 8.47
C ASP A 32 24.19 -3.49 8.04
N ILE A 33 22.88 -3.39 7.74
CA ILE A 33 22.06 -4.49 7.27
C ILE A 33 21.92 -4.44 5.76
N LYS A 34 22.24 -5.56 5.09
CA LYS A 34 22.05 -5.72 3.64
C LYS A 34 20.84 -6.58 3.35
N VAL A 35 20.00 -6.10 2.47
CA VAL A 35 18.80 -6.81 2.00
C VAL A 35 18.84 -6.98 0.49
N THR A 36 18.07 -7.94 -0.03
CA THR A 36 17.95 -8.21 -1.46
C THR A 36 16.54 -7.92 -1.95
N PRO A 37 16.34 -7.60 -3.26
CA PRO A 37 15.00 -7.36 -3.79
C PRO A 37 14.02 -8.51 -3.50
N ASP A 38 14.42 -9.75 -3.80
CA ASP A 38 13.58 -10.94 -3.55
C ASP A 38 13.30 -11.16 -2.05
N GLY A 39 14.29 -10.85 -1.20
CA GLY A 39 14.12 -10.89 0.25
C GLY A 39 13.06 -9.92 0.72
N ILE A 40 13.10 -8.70 0.22
CA ILE A 40 12.13 -7.65 0.56
C ILE A 40 10.73 -7.98 0.03
N VAL A 41 10.61 -8.52 -1.16
CA VAL A 41 9.31 -8.99 -1.69
C VAL A 41 8.70 -10.05 -0.76
N ARG A 42 9.47 -11.06 -0.35
CA ARG A 42 8.99 -12.08 0.61
C ARG A 42 8.65 -11.46 1.97
N GLY A 43 9.48 -10.53 2.44
CA GLY A 43 9.28 -9.86 3.72
C GLY A 43 7.99 -9.07 3.77
N TYR A 44 7.76 -8.23 2.77
CA TYR A 44 6.50 -7.48 2.70
C TYR A 44 5.28 -8.38 2.50
N ALA A 45 5.38 -9.52 1.81
CA ALA A 45 4.26 -10.46 1.71
C ALA A 45 3.83 -10.99 3.10
N LEU A 46 4.79 -11.28 3.98
CA LEU A 46 4.51 -11.70 5.37
C LEU A 46 3.92 -10.55 6.20
N ALA A 47 4.52 -9.38 6.12
CA ALA A 47 4.12 -8.21 6.89
C ALA A 47 2.75 -7.67 6.44
N ASP A 48 2.48 -7.64 5.15
CA ASP A 48 1.18 -7.19 4.61
C ASP A 48 0.05 -8.19 4.96
N ALA A 49 0.33 -9.50 5.00
CA ALA A 49 -0.64 -10.49 5.50
C ALA A 49 -0.95 -10.27 6.99
N PHE A 50 0.06 -10.02 7.81
CA PHE A 50 -0.12 -9.65 9.22
C PHE A 50 -0.93 -8.35 9.38
N MET A 51 -0.64 -7.33 8.58
CA MET A 51 -1.38 -6.08 8.58
C MET A 51 -2.86 -6.28 8.20
N ALA A 52 -3.13 -7.10 7.18
CA ALA A 52 -4.50 -7.39 6.74
C ALA A 52 -5.29 -8.14 7.83
N GLU A 53 -4.67 -9.10 8.52
CA GLU A 53 -5.28 -9.81 9.65
C GLU A 53 -5.62 -8.85 10.79
N GLU A 54 -4.68 -8.02 11.22
CA GLU A 54 -4.89 -7.02 12.28
C GLU A 54 -5.99 -6.02 11.92
N ASN A 55 -6.01 -5.51 10.68
CA ASN A 55 -7.05 -4.59 10.22
C ASN A 55 -8.44 -5.23 10.17
N SER A 56 -8.53 -6.54 9.91
CA SER A 56 -9.81 -7.28 9.91
C SER A 56 -10.43 -7.37 11.30
N ILE A 57 -9.60 -7.41 12.34
CA ILE A 57 -10.03 -7.49 13.75
C ILE A 57 -10.23 -6.09 14.31
N ARG A 58 -9.24 -5.22 14.13
CA ARG A 58 -9.25 -3.86 14.62
C ARG A 58 -8.45 -2.92 13.70
N PRO A 59 -9.11 -1.97 13.04
CA PRO A 59 -8.44 -1.03 12.13
C PRO A 59 -7.27 -0.31 12.79
N LEU A 60 -6.12 -0.27 12.13
CA LEU A 60 -4.87 0.33 12.65
C LEU A 60 -5.06 1.78 13.06
N ARG A 61 -5.89 2.56 12.34
CA ARG A 61 -6.22 3.96 12.64
C ARG A 61 -6.87 4.16 14.02
N THR A 62 -7.42 3.08 14.63
CA THR A 62 -8.05 3.12 15.96
C THR A 62 -7.10 2.72 17.09
N LYS A 63 -5.88 2.31 16.79
CA LYS A 63 -4.90 1.91 17.79
C LYS A 63 -4.33 3.12 18.53
N SER A 64 -4.01 2.93 19.81
CA SER A 64 -3.23 3.90 20.59
C SER A 64 -1.80 4.01 20.05
N LYS A 65 -1.08 5.08 20.38
CA LYS A 65 0.33 5.25 19.99
C LYS A 65 1.21 4.06 20.46
N SER A 66 0.99 3.57 21.67
CA SER A 66 1.73 2.42 22.19
C SER A 66 1.42 1.13 21.44
N SER A 67 0.14 0.86 21.14
CA SER A 67 -0.27 -0.30 20.37
C SER A 67 0.23 -0.23 18.91
N SER A 68 0.25 0.97 18.34
CA SER A 68 0.82 1.19 16.99
C SER A 68 2.32 0.94 16.97
N LYS A 69 3.05 1.37 18.02
CA LYS A 69 4.48 1.07 18.14
C LYS A 69 4.74 -0.43 18.15
N ILE A 70 4.04 -1.18 18.99
CA ILE A 70 4.18 -2.64 19.06
C ILE A 70 3.89 -3.27 17.70
N PHE A 71 2.79 -2.87 17.05
CA PHE A 71 2.40 -3.38 15.76
C PHE A 71 3.47 -3.13 14.69
N PHE A 72 3.95 -1.89 14.53
CA PHE A 72 4.93 -1.56 13.50
C PHE A 72 6.32 -2.11 13.79
N THR A 73 6.67 -2.33 15.06
CA THR A 73 7.88 -3.10 15.42
C THR A 73 7.79 -4.54 14.91
N GLN A 74 6.66 -5.21 15.13
CA GLN A 74 6.42 -6.58 14.63
C GLN A 74 6.34 -6.63 13.10
N TYR A 75 5.67 -5.66 12.49
CA TYR A 75 5.59 -5.53 11.04
C TYR A 75 6.99 -5.48 10.41
N GLU A 76 7.85 -4.61 10.92
CA GLU A 76 9.23 -4.47 10.45
C GLU A 76 10.07 -5.74 10.70
N GLN A 77 9.90 -6.42 11.84
CA GLN A 77 10.52 -7.72 12.09
C GLN A 77 10.12 -8.77 11.04
N LEU A 78 8.85 -8.78 10.62
CA LEU A 78 8.37 -9.69 9.57
C LEU A 78 8.98 -9.37 8.20
N VAL A 79 9.11 -8.07 7.86
CA VAL A 79 9.79 -7.65 6.63
C VAL A 79 11.23 -8.17 6.61
N LEU A 80 11.98 -7.95 7.67
CA LEU A 80 13.38 -8.34 7.74
C LEU A 80 13.56 -9.86 7.87
N LYS A 81 12.71 -10.55 8.62
CA LYS A 81 12.68 -12.01 8.70
C LYS A 81 12.45 -12.65 7.32
N GLY A 82 11.52 -12.15 6.52
CA GLY A 82 11.29 -12.62 5.15
C GLY A 82 12.46 -12.34 4.22
N ALA A 83 13.24 -11.29 4.52
CA ALA A 83 14.50 -10.98 3.86
C ALA A 83 15.68 -11.86 4.33
N GLY A 84 15.48 -12.73 5.34
CA GLY A 84 16.51 -13.57 5.92
C GLY A 84 17.39 -12.87 6.95
N VAL A 85 16.92 -11.78 7.53
CA VAL A 85 17.63 -10.97 8.53
C VAL A 85 16.89 -11.05 9.86
N GLU A 86 17.62 -11.38 10.91
CA GLU A 86 17.11 -11.33 12.28
C GLU A 86 17.56 -10.03 12.96
N VAL A 87 16.61 -9.34 13.58
CA VAL A 87 16.84 -8.08 14.28
C VAL A 87 16.13 -8.07 15.64
N THR A 88 16.65 -7.26 16.54
CA THR A 88 15.99 -7.01 17.82
C THR A 88 14.76 -6.09 17.64
N GLU A 89 13.87 -6.06 18.64
CA GLU A 89 12.72 -5.13 18.65
C GLU A 89 13.17 -3.66 18.53
N SER A 90 14.28 -3.29 19.21
CA SER A 90 14.80 -1.93 19.12
C SER A 90 15.27 -1.59 17.73
N GLN A 91 16.05 -2.49 17.10
CA GLN A 91 16.52 -2.26 15.71
C GLN A 91 15.35 -2.16 14.72
N SER A 92 14.35 -3.03 14.85
CA SER A 92 13.15 -2.97 14.00
C SER A 92 12.42 -1.65 14.13
N TRP A 93 12.24 -1.17 15.36
CA TRP A 93 11.61 0.11 15.60
C TRP A 93 12.41 1.28 15.05
N ASP A 94 13.73 1.27 15.21
CA ASP A 94 14.61 2.33 14.70
C ASP A 94 14.63 2.36 13.17
N ILE A 95 14.64 1.18 12.51
CA ILE A 95 14.54 1.08 11.04
C ILE A 95 13.16 1.58 10.57
N TRP A 96 12.07 1.19 11.25
CA TRP A 96 10.74 1.70 10.94
C TRP A 96 10.66 3.23 11.04
N LEU A 97 11.21 3.82 12.10
CA LEU A 97 11.25 5.27 12.26
C LEU A 97 12.05 5.93 11.13
N ARG A 98 13.15 5.30 10.72
CA ARG A 98 13.95 5.80 9.60
C ARG A 98 13.15 5.79 8.31
N ILE A 99 12.44 4.70 8.00
CA ILE A 99 11.54 4.62 6.85
C ILE A 99 10.48 5.72 6.89
N GLN A 100 9.84 5.93 8.05
CA GLN A 100 8.83 6.98 8.21
C GLN A 100 9.38 8.41 8.02
N SER A 101 10.67 8.62 8.19
CA SER A 101 11.33 9.91 7.97
C SER A 101 11.74 10.15 6.51
N MET A 102 11.66 9.13 5.65
CA MET A 102 12.03 9.24 4.24
C MET A 102 10.88 9.83 3.42
N THR A 103 11.22 10.57 2.38
CA THR A 103 10.25 11.08 1.43
C THR A 103 10.00 10.05 0.33
N TYR A 104 8.77 9.62 0.19
CA TYR A 104 8.29 8.76 -0.89
C TYR A 104 6.80 9.02 -1.14
N ASP A 105 6.34 8.72 -2.34
CA ASP A 105 4.93 8.82 -2.70
C ASP A 105 4.56 7.69 -3.67
N LEU A 106 3.30 7.66 -4.09
CA LEU A 106 2.84 6.75 -5.12
C LEU A 106 3.17 7.31 -6.51
N ALA A 107 3.66 6.45 -7.37
CA ALA A 107 3.83 6.73 -8.79
C ALA A 107 3.03 5.71 -9.60
N ARG A 108 2.28 6.17 -10.58
CA ARG A 108 1.54 5.33 -11.51
C ARG A 108 2.52 4.54 -12.39
N TYR A 109 2.17 3.28 -12.69
CA TYR A 109 2.94 2.48 -13.66
C TYR A 109 2.73 2.97 -15.08
N ASP A 110 3.73 2.78 -15.95
CA ASP A 110 3.74 3.32 -17.31
C ASP A 110 2.70 2.69 -18.22
N ASP A 111 2.32 1.44 -17.98
CA ASP A 111 1.34 0.68 -18.75
C ASP A 111 -0.13 0.97 -18.37
N VAL A 112 -0.36 1.71 -17.30
CA VAL A 112 -1.72 1.96 -16.77
C VAL A 112 -2.56 2.80 -17.72
N LEU A 113 -2.07 3.95 -18.18
CA LEU A 113 -2.88 4.80 -19.08
C LEU A 113 -3.22 4.11 -20.40
N PRO A 114 -2.28 3.44 -21.09
CA PRO A 114 -2.64 2.66 -22.28
C PRO A 114 -3.70 1.58 -22.02
N ALA A 115 -3.65 0.92 -20.86
CA ALA A 115 -4.64 -0.09 -20.49
C ALA A 115 -6.02 0.53 -20.23
N LEU A 116 -6.07 1.66 -19.51
CA LEU A 116 -7.32 2.38 -19.25
C LEU A 116 -7.95 2.93 -20.53
N ASP A 117 -7.15 3.50 -21.44
CA ASP A 117 -7.61 3.97 -22.77
C ASP A 117 -8.25 2.83 -23.56
N LEU A 118 -7.62 1.67 -23.59
CA LEU A 118 -8.15 0.51 -24.27
C LEU A 118 -9.52 0.08 -23.69
N LEU A 119 -9.66 0.04 -22.39
CA LEU A 119 -10.91 -0.35 -21.73
C LEU A 119 -12.02 0.71 -21.93
N LYS A 120 -11.68 1.98 -21.86
CA LYS A 120 -12.59 3.09 -22.19
C LYS A 120 -13.10 3.01 -23.63
N SER A 121 -12.22 2.69 -24.58
CA SER A 121 -12.60 2.54 -25.99
C SER A 121 -13.61 1.41 -26.24
N GLN A 122 -13.70 0.43 -25.33
CA GLN A 122 -14.70 -0.64 -25.31
C GLN A 122 -16.02 -0.23 -24.65
N GLY A 123 -16.15 1.01 -24.19
CA GLY A 123 -17.35 1.53 -23.55
C GLY A 123 -17.55 1.04 -22.11
N LEU A 124 -16.49 0.62 -21.43
CA LEU A 124 -16.54 0.17 -20.03
C LEU A 124 -16.48 1.36 -19.08
N ALA A 125 -17.28 1.32 -18.04
CA ALA A 125 -17.09 2.19 -16.88
C ALA A 125 -15.90 1.69 -16.07
N LEU A 126 -15.02 2.62 -15.63
CA LEU A 126 -13.80 2.28 -14.90
C LEU A 126 -13.84 2.91 -13.51
N GLY A 127 -13.53 2.12 -12.49
CA GLY A 127 -13.47 2.60 -11.11
C GLY A 127 -12.24 2.11 -10.37
N MET A 128 -11.92 2.79 -9.28
CA MET A 128 -10.86 2.38 -8.36
C MET A 128 -11.41 2.21 -6.95
N ILE A 129 -11.02 1.13 -6.26
CA ILE A 129 -11.34 0.89 -4.85
C ILE A 129 -10.05 0.61 -4.08
N SER A 130 -9.70 1.48 -3.14
CA SER A 130 -8.42 1.37 -2.43
C SER A 130 -8.56 1.46 -0.90
N ASN A 131 -7.79 0.62 -0.19
CA ASN A 131 -7.55 0.73 1.24
C ASN A 131 -6.44 1.77 1.49
N ILE A 132 -6.78 3.05 1.38
CA ILE A 132 -5.82 4.14 1.54
C ILE A 132 -6.44 5.28 2.36
N ASN A 133 -5.60 5.90 3.19
CA ASN A 133 -6.00 7.05 3.99
C ASN A 133 -5.68 8.38 3.25
N ARG A 134 -6.27 8.52 2.06
CA ARG A 134 -6.18 9.74 1.22
C ARG A 134 -7.54 10.03 0.61
N ASP A 135 -7.80 11.28 0.33
CA ASP A 135 -8.98 11.73 -0.44
C ASP A 135 -8.96 11.13 -1.85
N ALA A 136 -10.12 10.69 -2.35
CA ALA A 136 -10.24 10.00 -3.63
C ALA A 136 -9.93 10.91 -4.82
N ALA A 137 -10.37 12.18 -4.77
CA ALA A 137 -10.15 13.14 -5.85
C ALA A 137 -8.68 13.55 -5.92
N GLU A 138 -8.08 13.92 -4.77
CA GLU A 138 -6.65 14.25 -4.70
C GLU A 138 -5.74 13.09 -5.16
N LEU A 139 -6.10 11.86 -4.78
CA LEU A 139 -5.37 10.66 -5.17
C LEU A 139 -5.44 10.44 -6.68
N SER A 140 -6.63 10.51 -7.27
CA SER A 140 -6.82 10.34 -8.71
C SER A 140 -6.12 11.42 -9.52
N GLU A 141 -6.13 12.67 -9.04
CA GLU A 141 -5.45 13.79 -9.67
C GLU A 141 -3.92 13.62 -9.61
N SER A 142 -3.37 13.30 -8.43
CA SER A 142 -1.92 13.13 -8.24
C SER A 142 -1.32 12.03 -9.12
N LEU A 143 -2.11 11.02 -9.48
CA LEU A 143 -1.71 9.91 -10.33
C LEU A 143 -2.10 10.11 -11.82
N GLY A 144 -2.74 11.23 -12.17
CA GLY A 144 -3.23 11.50 -13.54
C GLY A 144 -4.34 10.55 -13.99
N LEU A 145 -5.13 10.00 -13.06
CA LEU A 145 -6.19 9.03 -13.32
C LEU A 145 -7.57 9.67 -13.50
N THR A 146 -7.74 10.93 -13.10
CA THR A 146 -9.03 11.64 -13.13
C THR A 146 -9.75 11.58 -14.50
N PRO A 147 -9.07 11.68 -15.66
CA PRO A 147 -9.74 11.60 -16.97
C PRO A 147 -10.26 10.20 -17.33
N TYR A 148 -9.78 9.17 -16.64
CA TYR A 148 -10.02 7.76 -16.97
C TYR A 148 -11.03 7.09 -16.05
N LEU A 149 -11.07 7.49 -14.77
CA LEU A 149 -11.92 6.86 -13.79
C LEU A 149 -13.27 7.58 -13.71
N ASP A 150 -14.35 6.82 -13.82
CA ASP A 150 -15.71 7.33 -13.65
C ASP A 150 -16.05 7.48 -12.16
N PHE A 151 -15.36 6.74 -11.29
CA PHE A 151 -15.48 6.85 -9.83
C PHE A 151 -14.24 6.30 -9.13
N THR A 152 -13.98 6.84 -7.94
CA THR A 152 -12.92 6.39 -7.03
C THR A 152 -13.49 6.29 -5.63
N VAL A 153 -13.18 5.19 -4.94
CA VAL A 153 -13.62 4.93 -3.56
C VAL A 153 -12.41 4.61 -2.70
N THR A 154 -12.22 5.34 -1.62
CA THR A 154 -11.15 5.09 -0.64
C THR A 154 -11.72 4.68 0.71
N SER A 155 -10.97 3.88 1.45
CA SER A 155 -11.34 3.50 2.82
C SER A 155 -11.39 4.69 3.77
N SER A 156 -10.67 5.76 3.47
CA SER A 156 -10.71 7.03 4.21
C SER A 156 -12.10 7.65 4.21
N GLU A 157 -12.75 7.67 3.04
CA GLU A 157 -14.08 8.30 2.87
C GLU A 157 -15.21 7.41 3.40
N ILE A 158 -15.11 6.10 3.19
CA ILE A 158 -16.16 5.15 3.56
C ILE A 158 -16.07 4.72 5.04
N GLY A 159 -14.89 4.81 5.63
CA GLY A 159 -14.64 4.36 7.01
C GLY A 159 -14.45 2.85 7.14
N PHE A 160 -14.51 2.09 6.04
CA PHE A 160 -14.32 0.64 5.99
C PHE A 160 -13.30 0.27 4.91
N GLU A 161 -12.45 -0.71 5.21
CA GLU A 161 -11.45 -1.26 4.31
C GLU A 161 -11.95 -2.52 3.59
N LYS A 162 -11.41 -2.82 2.40
CA LYS A 162 -11.56 -4.15 1.79
C LYS A 162 -11.00 -5.21 2.75
N PRO A 163 -11.64 -6.34 2.97
CA PRO A 163 -12.78 -6.90 2.22
C PRO A 163 -14.18 -6.56 2.78
N HIS A 164 -14.32 -5.54 3.65
CA HIS A 164 -15.62 -5.21 4.24
C HIS A 164 -16.64 -4.82 3.13
N PRO A 165 -17.89 -5.37 3.16
CA PRO A 165 -18.86 -5.15 2.08
C PRO A 165 -19.27 -3.69 1.84
N ALA A 166 -19.14 -2.82 2.84
CA ALA A 166 -19.52 -1.41 2.73
C ALA A 166 -18.73 -0.67 1.64
N ILE A 167 -17.41 -0.94 1.51
CA ILE A 167 -16.57 -0.26 0.51
C ILE A 167 -16.95 -0.66 -0.92
N PHE A 168 -17.36 -1.92 -1.13
CA PHE A 168 -17.81 -2.42 -2.44
C PHE A 168 -19.22 -1.93 -2.80
N ARG A 169 -20.08 -1.64 -1.81
CA ARG A 169 -21.42 -1.10 -2.07
C ARG A 169 -21.40 0.39 -2.39
N ALA A 170 -20.34 1.10 -1.97
CA ALA A 170 -20.16 2.51 -2.26
C ALA A 170 -19.65 2.75 -3.70
N ALA A 171 -19.03 1.75 -4.27
CA ALA A 171 -18.57 1.71 -5.66
C ALA A 171 -19.66 1.19 -6.59
#